data_36894aa7bb36c8f8d67ac9fdf4cebba4
#
_entry.id   36894aa7bb36c8f8d67ac9fdf4cebba4
#
_cell.length_a   1.000
_cell.length_b   1.000
_cell.length_c   1.000
_cell.angle_alpha   90.00
_cell.angle_beta   90.00
_cell.angle_gamma   90.00
#
_symmetry.space_group_name_H-M   'P 1'
#
loop_
_entity.id
_entity.type
_entity.pdbx_description
1 polymer ?
#
loop_
_entity_poly.entity_id
_entity_poly.type
_entity_poly.pdbx_seq_one_letter_code
_entity_poly.pdbx_strand_id
1 'polypeptide(L)'
;MAGTFSPVCAANWVPLPASESAEVDTDSYVDSGVRASMDLKLSLDGTSVISTMEFDKDRRTYHIAAVKALAADGSIQESTRFSDDSWSPLLPNSFGRNVYTHFIEQPIPHFTNPQWLPLFKESGVKFHGSTYDIEKQTLRYKNGYATFFLRIAYPWKDQDFSQVIYHVRMDVPNKKVQPLSMTEYDFDGKIKNHGRGSTERAPILPDTPMDQVHRYIKGEVDAGRLK
;
A
#
# COMPACT_ATOMS: atom_id res chain seq x y z
N MET A 1 -1.09 -0.88 -42.26
CA MET A 1 -1.30 -1.48 -40.93
C MET A 1 -1.35 -0.36 -39.93
N ALA A 2 -2.52 -0.05 -39.40
CA ALA A 2 -2.69 0.97 -38.37
C ALA A 2 -2.31 0.34 -37.03
N GLY A 3 -1.19 0.76 -36.45
CA GLY A 3 -0.81 0.38 -35.10
C GLY A 3 -1.77 1.01 -34.12
N THR A 4 -2.54 0.19 -33.41
CA THR A 4 -3.32 0.63 -32.26
C THR A 4 -2.36 1.05 -31.15
N PHE A 5 -2.18 2.35 -30.98
CA PHE A 5 -1.57 2.89 -29.76
C PHE A 5 -2.53 2.59 -28.60
N SER A 6 -2.16 1.60 -27.77
CA SER A 6 -2.77 1.51 -26.45
C SER A 6 -2.50 2.81 -25.70
N PRO A 7 -3.49 3.44 -25.07
CA PRO A 7 -3.23 4.61 -24.25
C PRO A 7 -2.22 4.21 -23.17
N VAL A 8 -1.08 4.86 -23.13
CA VAL A 8 -0.15 4.77 -22.01
C VAL A 8 -0.94 5.26 -20.80
N CYS A 9 -1.27 4.35 -19.89
CA CYS A 9 -1.87 4.73 -18.62
C CYS A 9 -0.94 5.75 -17.97
N ALA A 10 -1.45 6.91 -17.58
CA ALA A 10 -0.64 7.94 -16.95
C ALA A 10 -0.12 7.35 -15.62
N ALA A 11 1.21 7.34 -15.45
CA ALA A 11 1.87 6.84 -14.25
C ALA A 11 1.29 7.48 -12.98
N ASN A 12 1.06 6.69 -11.95
CA ASN A 12 0.56 7.16 -10.66
C ASN A 12 1.71 7.25 -9.65
N TRP A 13 2.37 8.41 -9.64
CA TRP A 13 3.52 8.68 -8.78
C TRP A 13 3.08 8.98 -7.35
N VAL A 14 3.57 8.21 -6.40
CA VAL A 14 3.31 8.33 -4.96
C VAL A 14 4.62 8.58 -4.22
N PRO A 15 4.68 9.58 -3.32
CA PRO A 15 5.89 9.87 -2.56
C PRO A 15 6.42 8.64 -1.81
N LEU A 16 7.73 8.42 -1.89
CA LEU A 16 8.38 7.40 -1.07
C LEU A 16 8.54 7.93 0.36
N PRO A 17 7.98 7.26 1.39
CA PRO A 17 8.12 7.69 2.78
C PRO A 17 9.57 7.97 3.17
N ALA A 18 9.78 9.03 3.95
CA ALA A 18 11.11 9.50 4.37
C ALA A 18 12.06 9.91 3.22
N SER A 19 11.54 10.29 2.05
CA SER A 19 12.30 10.87 0.96
C SER A 19 11.57 12.07 0.38
N GLU A 20 12.26 13.21 0.27
CA GLU A 20 11.66 14.43 -0.29
C GLU A 20 11.72 14.49 -1.83
N SER A 21 12.55 13.66 -2.45
CA SER A 21 12.84 13.71 -3.90
C SER A 21 12.50 12.42 -4.64
N ALA A 22 11.92 11.43 -3.96
CA ALA A 22 11.63 10.14 -4.55
C ALA A 22 10.13 9.83 -4.58
N GLU A 23 9.68 9.33 -5.73
CA GLU A 23 8.31 8.88 -5.95
C GLU A 23 8.33 7.49 -6.59
N VAL A 24 7.34 6.68 -6.29
CA VAL A 24 7.15 5.32 -6.82
C VAL A 24 5.92 5.31 -7.71
N ASP A 25 6.03 4.73 -8.90
CA ASP A 25 4.87 4.52 -9.77
C ASP A 25 4.11 3.26 -9.35
N THR A 26 2.95 3.47 -8.73
CA THR A 26 2.13 2.37 -8.23
C THR A 26 1.48 1.54 -9.34
N ASP A 27 1.32 2.12 -10.54
CA ASP A 27 0.76 1.41 -11.70
C ASP A 27 1.81 0.53 -12.39
N SER A 28 3.11 0.77 -12.13
CA SER A 28 4.21 -0.05 -12.64
C SER A 28 4.48 -1.32 -11.81
N TYR A 29 3.82 -1.47 -10.66
CA TYR A 29 4.06 -2.60 -9.76
C TYR A 29 3.66 -3.93 -10.40
N VAL A 30 4.61 -4.86 -10.46
CA VAL A 30 4.40 -6.24 -10.91
C VAL A 30 4.90 -7.19 -9.84
N ASP A 31 4.06 -8.15 -9.45
CA ASP A 31 4.40 -9.21 -8.50
C ASP A 31 4.25 -10.58 -9.16
N SER A 32 5.34 -11.30 -9.29
CA SER A 32 5.40 -12.66 -9.83
C SER A 32 5.62 -13.75 -8.74
N GLY A 33 5.33 -13.43 -7.47
CA GLY A 33 5.53 -14.32 -6.34
C GLY A 33 6.92 -14.17 -5.72
N VAL A 34 7.95 -14.79 -6.26
CA VAL A 34 9.34 -14.69 -5.77
C VAL A 34 9.96 -13.33 -6.10
N ARG A 35 9.62 -12.77 -7.27
CA ARG A 35 10.13 -11.47 -7.72
C ARG A 35 9.02 -10.43 -7.79
N ALA A 36 9.40 -9.18 -7.54
CA ALA A 36 8.54 -8.03 -7.79
C ALA A 36 9.36 -6.93 -8.48
N SER A 37 8.70 -6.08 -9.26
CA SER A 37 9.33 -4.91 -9.87
C SER A 37 8.47 -3.67 -9.73
N MET A 38 9.11 -2.50 -9.78
CA MET A 38 8.46 -1.20 -9.63
C MET A 38 9.34 -0.09 -10.18
N ASP A 39 8.73 0.92 -10.81
CA ASP A 39 9.43 2.10 -11.28
C ASP A 39 9.50 3.15 -10.16
N LEU A 40 10.67 3.74 -10.04
CA LEU A 40 11.02 4.76 -9.07
C LEU A 40 11.54 5.99 -9.79
N LYS A 41 11.00 7.15 -9.47
CA LYS A 41 11.45 8.44 -9.97
C LYS A 41 12.24 9.17 -8.88
N LEU A 42 13.42 9.63 -9.23
CA LEU A 42 14.25 10.54 -8.43
C LEU A 42 14.31 11.89 -9.14
N SER A 43 14.01 12.96 -8.42
CA SER A 43 14.07 14.32 -8.93
C SER A 43 15.13 15.10 -8.14
N LEU A 44 16.18 15.56 -8.84
CA LEU A 44 17.29 16.32 -8.29
C LEU A 44 17.60 17.50 -9.20
N ASP A 45 17.59 18.70 -8.67
CA ASP A 45 18.02 19.95 -9.34
C ASP A 45 17.42 20.15 -10.75
N GLY A 46 16.12 19.86 -10.91
CA GLY A 46 15.42 20.01 -12.19
C GLY A 46 15.62 18.87 -13.19
N THR A 47 16.39 17.85 -12.82
CA THR A 47 16.57 16.62 -13.59
C THR A 47 15.79 15.50 -12.93
N SER A 48 15.11 14.66 -13.71
CA SER A 48 14.43 13.47 -13.20
C SER A 48 14.99 12.20 -13.82
N VAL A 49 15.13 11.18 -13.00
CA VAL A 49 15.58 9.85 -13.43
C VAL A 49 14.56 8.83 -12.99
N ILE A 50 14.10 7.98 -13.92
CA ILE A 50 13.24 6.83 -13.60
C ILE A 50 14.10 5.58 -13.63
N SER A 51 14.08 4.83 -12.53
CA SER A 51 14.77 3.55 -12.38
C SER A 51 13.75 2.42 -12.22
N THR A 52 13.82 1.39 -13.06
CA THR A 52 13.07 0.15 -12.83
C THR A 52 13.86 -0.69 -11.83
N MET A 53 13.30 -0.87 -10.64
CA MET A 53 13.87 -1.71 -9.59
C MET A 53 13.21 -3.09 -9.60
N GLU A 54 14.02 -4.13 -9.56
CA GLU A 54 13.55 -5.51 -9.35
C GLU A 54 14.02 -6.03 -7.99
N PHE A 55 13.15 -6.80 -7.34
CA PHE A 55 13.37 -7.35 -5.99
C PHE A 55 13.24 -8.87 -6.01
N ASP A 56 14.21 -9.56 -5.40
CA ASP A 56 14.09 -10.98 -5.04
C ASP A 56 13.65 -11.05 -3.57
N LYS A 57 12.40 -11.50 -3.35
CA LYS A 57 11.77 -11.50 -2.02
C LYS A 57 12.36 -12.57 -1.10
N ASP A 58 12.79 -13.70 -1.67
CA ASP A 58 13.37 -14.80 -0.91
C ASP A 58 14.80 -14.48 -0.46
N ARG A 59 15.61 -13.93 -1.37
CA ARG A 59 16.99 -13.53 -1.09
C ARG A 59 17.12 -12.19 -0.39
N ARG A 60 16.04 -11.39 -0.39
CA ARG A 60 16.01 -10.01 0.12
C ARG A 60 17.09 -9.13 -0.54
N THR A 61 17.14 -9.19 -1.85
CA THR A 61 18.05 -8.42 -2.69
C THR A 61 17.26 -7.60 -3.70
N TYR A 62 17.90 -6.60 -4.28
CA TYR A 62 17.34 -5.83 -5.39
C TYR A 62 18.42 -5.53 -6.41
N HIS A 63 18.00 -5.23 -7.63
CA HIS A 63 18.87 -4.64 -8.65
C HIS A 63 18.10 -3.58 -9.45
N ILE A 64 18.84 -2.72 -10.14
CA ILE A 64 18.28 -1.74 -11.05
C ILE A 64 18.33 -2.35 -12.46
N ALA A 65 17.16 -2.71 -12.99
CA ALA A 65 17.06 -3.36 -14.31
C ALA A 65 17.16 -2.36 -15.45
N ALA A 66 16.69 -1.13 -15.25
CA ALA A 66 16.77 -0.06 -16.24
C ALA A 66 16.82 1.32 -15.60
N VAL A 67 17.41 2.27 -16.30
CA VAL A 67 17.41 3.70 -15.93
C VAL A 67 17.02 4.52 -17.15
N LYS A 68 16.16 5.52 -16.97
CA LYS A 68 15.74 6.50 -17.98
C LYS A 68 15.99 7.89 -17.42
N ALA A 69 16.80 8.69 -18.10
CA ALA A 69 16.94 10.11 -17.80
C ALA A 69 15.87 10.90 -18.54
N LEU A 70 15.22 11.83 -17.84
CA LEU A 70 14.18 12.68 -18.39
C LEU A 70 14.69 14.11 -18.57
N ALA A 71 14.31 14.73 -19.68
CA ALA A 71 14.41 16.17 -19.87
C ALA A 71 13.41 16.93 -19.00
N ALA A 72 13.56 18.24 -18.92
CA ALA A 72 12.65 19.10 -18.16
C ALA A 72 11.20 19.08 -18.69
N ASP A 73 10.99 18.73 -19.96
CA ASP A 73 9.67 18.55 -20.58
C ASP A 73 9.10 17.13 -20.38
N GLY A 74 9.82 16.26 -19.65
CA GLY A 74 9.43 14.87 -19.40
C GLY A 74 9.77 13.89 -20.52
N SER A 75 10.38 14.32 -21.61
CA SER A 75 10.83 13.42 -22.67
C SER A 75 12.04 12.59 -22.22
N ILE A 76 12.14 11.35 -22.73
CA ILE A 76 13.28 10.47 -22.43
C ILE A 76 14.48 10.94 -23.23
N GLN A 77 15.55 11.36 -22.53
CA GLN A 77 16.83 11.73 -23.13
C GLN A 77 17.75 10.52 -23.33
N GLU A 78 17.80 9.65 -22.35
CA GLU A 78 18.66 8.48 -22.34
C GLU A 78 17.95 7.31 -21.66
N SER A 79 18.22 6.09 -22.12
CA SER A 79 17.70 4.88 -21.51
C SER A 79 18.76 3.78 -21.56
N THR A 80 19.08 3.23 -20.39
CA THR A 80 20.06 2.14 -20.23
C THR A 80 19.37 0.97 -19.53
N ARG A 81 19.61 -0.26 -20.02
CA ARG A 81 19.25 -1.50 -19.35
C ARG A 81 20.49 -2.16 -18.81
N PHE A 82 20.38 -2.75 -17.64
CA PHE A 82 21.47 -3.47 -16.98
C PHE A 82 21.22 -4.98 -17.01
N SER A 83 22.31 -5.76 -17.03
CA SER A 83 22.23 -7.21 -16.93
C SER A 83 21.81 -7.65 -15.53
N ASP A 84 21.22 -8.85 -15.42
CA ASP A 84 20.70 -9.47 -14.18
C ASP A 84 21.79 -9.84 -13.15
N ASP A 85 23.04 -9.41 -13.34
CA ASP A 85 24.21 -9.90 -12.60
C ASP A 85 24.56 -9.09 -11.33
N SER A 86 23.92 -7.92 -11.12
CA SER A 86 24.30 -6.99 -10.04
C SER A 86 23.23 -6.86 -8.95
N TRP A 87 22.96 -7.94 -8.23
CA TRP A 87 22.04 -7.92 -7.11
C TRP A 87 22.70 -7.39 -5.83
N SER A 88 22.09 -6.40 -5.22
CA SER A 88 22.53 -5.78 -3.97
C SER A 88 21.67 -6.22 -2.79
N PRO A 89 22.23 -6.46 -1.60
CA PRO A 89 21.43 -6.76 -0.43
C PRO A 89 20.60 -5.56 0.03
N LEU A 90 19.44 -5.81 0.63
CA LEU A 90 18.59 -4.78 1.24
C LEU A 90 19.18 -4.35 2.59
N LEU A 91 20.21 -3.52 2.55
CA LEU A 91 20.89 -3.02 3.76
C LEU A 91 19.96 -2.09 4.55
N PRO A 92 20.06 -2.04 5.91
CA PRO A 92 19.37 -1.06 6.73
C PRO A 92 19.62 0.36 6.22
N ASN A 93 18.58 1.20 6.23
CA ASN A 93 18.60 2.60 5.77
C ASN A 93 19.00 2.81 4.29
N SER A 94 19.10 1.75 3.48
CA SER A 94 19.29 1.89 2.04
C SER A 94 17.97 2.27 1.36
N PHE A 95 18.10 2.93 0.22
CA PHE A 95 16.98 3.32 -0.63
C PHE A 95 16.16 2.09 -1.09
N GLY A 96 16.83 1.03 -1.57
CA GLY A 96 16.17 -0.23 -1.95
C GLY A 96 15.43 -0.88 -0.78
N ARG A 97 15.97 -0.79 0.45
CA ARG A 97 15.27 -1.26 1.66
C ARG A 97 14.02 -0.45 1.95
N ASN A 98 14.04 0.85 1.73
CA ASN A 98 12.89 1.72 1.94
C ASN A 98 11.75 1.35 0.98
N VAL A 99 12.03 1.27 -0.33
CA VAL A 99 11.05 0.81 -1.33
C VAL A 99 10.51 -0.58 -0.99
N TYR A 100 11.39 -1.52 -0.69
CA TYR A 100 11.00 -2.88 -0.32
C TYR A 100 10.03 -2.92 0.86
N THR A 101 10.37 -2.20 1.94
CA THR A 101 9.59 -2.23 3.18
C THR A 101 8.18 -1.64 2.99
N HIS A 102 8.06 -0.58 2.21
CA HIS A 102 6.80 0.13 2.05
C HIS A 102 5.91 -0.46 0.95
N PHE A 103 6.49 -0.93 -0.15
CA PHE A 103 5.72 -1.30 -1.34
C PHE A 103 5.79 -2.79 -1.70
N ILE A 104 6.87 -3.49 -1.34
CA ILE A 104 7.04 -4.91 -1.69
C ILE A 104 6.65 -5.83 -0.53
N GLU A 105 7.14 -5.55 0.68
CA GLU A 105 6.81 -6.32 1.89
C GLU A 105 5.35 -6.10 2.32
N GLN A 106 4.83 -4.90 2.09
CA GLN A 106 3.44 -4.50 2.32
C GLN A 106 2.86 -3.93 1.01
N PRO A 107 2.48 -4.79 0.07
CA PRO A 107 2.04 -4.32 -1.25
C PRO A 107 0.76 -3.49 -1.15
N ILE A 108 0.60 -2.61 -2.12
CA ILE A 108 -0.63 -1.85 -2.31
C ILE A 108 -1.80 -2.83 -2.47
N PRO A 109 -2.91 -2.61 -1.74
CA PRO A 109 -4.04 -3.49 -1.84
C PRO A 109 -4.66 -3.44 -3.24
N HIS A 110 -4.73 -4.60 -3.88
CA HIS A 110 -5.41 -4.77 -5.16
C HIS A 110 -6.61 -5.70 -4.98
N PHE A 111 -7.81 -5.19 -5.20
CA PHE A 111 -9.03 -5.96 -5.01
C PHE A 111 -9.73 -6.22 -6.34
N THR A 112 -9.99 -7.48 -6.63
CA THR A 112 -10.87 -7.87 -7.74
C THR A 112 -12.28 -8.08 -7.19
N ASN A 113 -13.22 -7.18 -7.49
CA ASN A 113 -14.60 -7.20 -7.00
C ASN A 113 -14.70 -7.24 -5.45
N PRO A 114 -14.20 -6.23 -4.73
CA PRO A 114 -14.16 -6.25 -3.27
C PRO A 114 -15.56 -6.28 -2.65
N GLN A 115 -15.71 -7.10 -1.61
CA GLN A 115 -16.95 -7.21 -0.84
C GLN A 115 -16.80 -6.48 0.50
N TRP A 116 -17.02 -5.16 0.46
CA TRP A 116 -16.98 -4.34 1.66
C TRP A 116 -18.23 -4.57 2.53
N LEU A 117 -17.99 -5.02 3.75
CA LEU A 117 -19.02 -5.19 4.77
C LEU A 117 -19.00 -3.98 5.71
N PRO A 118 -20.06 -3.13 5.72
CA PRO A 118 -20.16 -2.03 6.65
C PRO A 118 -20.29 -2.56 8.07
N LEU A 119 -19.43 -2.12 8.99
CA LEU A 119 -19.47 -2.49 10.39
C LEU A 119 -19.93 -1.37 11.28
N PHE A 120 -19.52 -0.14 10.96
CA PHE A 120 -19.74 0.99 11.83
C PHE A 120 -19.78 2.28 11.01
N LYS A 121 -20.68 3.19 11.43
CA LYS A 121 -20.72 4.56 10.93
C LYS A 121 -20.63 5.50 12.14
N GLU A 122 -19.64 6.37 12.14
CA GLU A 122 -19.52 7.36 13.20
C GLU A 122 -20.70 8.32 13.19
N SER A 123 -21.31 8.51 14.37
CA SER A 123 -22.37 9.49 14.60
C SER A 123 -21.80 10.59 15.50
N GLY A 124 -21.77 11.83 15.01
CA GLY A 124 -21.33 12.97 15.81
C GLY A 124 -20.67 14.05 15.00
N VAL A 125 -20.71 15.27 15.50
CA VAL A 125 -20.22 16.48 14.81
C VAL A 125 -18.69 16.43 14.57
N LYS A 126 -17.96 15.64 15.38
CA LYS A 126 -16.49 15.61 15.35
C LYS A 126 -15.90 14.66 14.31
N PHE A 127 -16.64 13.66 13.84
CA PHE A 127 -16.16 12.61 12.94
C PHE A 127 -16.94 12.52 11.63
N HIS A 128 -17.87 13.44 11.42
CA HIS A 128 -18.55 13.70 10.16
C HIS A 128 -19.15 12.47 9.45
N GLY A 129 -19.39 11.36 10.17
CA GLY A 129 -20.06 10.20 9.62
C GLY A 129 -19.17 9.28 8.80
N SER A 130 -17.86 9.20 9.10
CA SER A 130 -16.96 8.21 8.51
C SER A 130 -17.50 6.79 8.66
N THR A 131 -17.35 5.97 7.64
CA THR A 131 -17.76 4.57 7.66
C THR A 131 -16.54 3.66 7.77
N TYR A 132 -16.70 2.56 8.50
CA TYR A 132 -15.68 1.53 8.71
C TYR A 132 -16.17 0.23 8.11
N ASP A 133 -15.47 -0.25 7.09
CA ASP A 133 -15.86 -1.43 6.34
C ASP A 133 -14.72 -2.44 6.33
N ILE A 134 -15.02 -3.73 6.48
CA ILE A 134 -14.07 -4.83 6.29
C ILE A 134 -14.22 -5.39 4.87
N GLU A 135 -13.09 -5.65 4.20
CA GLU A 135 -13.10 -6.45 2.98
C GLU A 135 -13.22 -7.94 3.37
N LYS A 136 -14.37 -8.52 3.07
CA LYS A 136 -14.81 -9.83 3.56
C LYS A 136 -13.95 -10.99 3.06
N GLN A 137 -13.48 -10.90 1.81
CA GLN A 137 -12.70 -11.97 1.17
C GLN A 137 -11.25 -12.03 1.69
N THR A 138 -10.77 -10.95 2.32
CA THR A 138 -9.41 -10.90 2.88
C THR A 138 -9.35 -11.28 4.35
N LEU A 139 -10.50 -11.37 5.02
CA LEU A 139 -10.55 -11.73 6.44
C LEU A 139 -10.08 -13.18 6.65
N ARG A 140 -8.99 -13.32 7.38
CA ARG A 140 -8.38 -14.61 7.74
C ARG A 140 -8.16 -14.66 9.24
N TYR A 141 -8.33 -15.83 9.82
CA TYR A 141 -8.06 -16.06 11.24
C TYR A 141 -7.15 -17.27 11.40
N LYS A 142 -6.08 -17.12 12.18
CA LYS A 142 -5.16 -18.21 12.48
C LYS A 142 -4.42 -17.94 13.79
N ASN A 143 -4.35 -18.94 14.67
CA ASN A 143 -3.58 -18.89 15.93
C ASN A 143 -3.90 -17.65 16.80
N GLY A 144 -5.17 -17.27 16.91
CA GLY A 144 -5.58 -16.10 17.70
C GLY A 144 -5.47 -14.75 16.97
N TYR A 145 -4.93 -14.71 15.75
CA TYR A 145 -4.76 -13.49 14.98
C TYR A 145 -5.75 -13.44 13.82
N ALA A 146 -6.44 -12.32 13.68
CA ALA A 146 -7.16 -11.98 12.46
C ALA A 146 -6.31 -11.02 11.60
N THR A 147 -6.29 -11.25 10.28
CA THR A 147 -5.73 -10.32 9.30
C THR A 147 -6.81 -9.97 8.28
N PHE A 148 -6.91 -8.70 7.93
CA PHE A 148 -7.96 -8.21 7.03
C PHE A 148 -7.61 -6.80 6.52
N PHE A 149 -8.32 -6.36 5.47
CA PHE A 149 -8.31 -4.97 5.07
C PHE A 149 -9.51 -4.24 5.66
N LEU A 150 -9.22 -3.09 6.29
CA LEU A 150 -10.20 -2.16 6.86
C LEU A 150 -10.18 -0.87 6.06
N ARG A 151 -11.32 -0.50 5.50
CA ARG A 151 -11.52 0.78 4.84
C ARG A 151 -12.18 1.75 5.81
N ILE A 152 -11.64 2.96 5.88
CA ILE A 152 -12.30 4.12 6.50
C ILE A 152 -12.62 5.07 5.38
N ALA A 153 -13.91 5.26 5.07
CA ALA A 153 -14.34 6.19 4.05
C ALA A 153 -14.85 7.49 4.69
N TYR A 154 -14.42 8.60 4.14
CA TYR A 154 -14.71 9.95 4.62
C TYR A 154 -15.70 10.63 3.66
N PRO A 155 -16.90 11.03 4.11
CA PRO A 155 -17.92 11.58 3.24
C PRO A 155 -17.68 13.04 2.85
N TRP A 156 -16.69 13.71 3.45
CA TRP A 156 -16.47 15.15 3.32
C TRP A 156 -15.29 15.48 2.42
N LYS A 157 -15.45 16.54 1.62
CA LYS A 157 -14.42 17.00 0.68
C LYS A 157 -13.45 18.04 1.28
N ASP A 158 -13.52 18.28 2.57
CA ASP A 158 -12.60 19.15 3.30
C ASP A 158 -11.27 18.45 3.65
N GLN A 159 -11.16 17.18 3.37
CA GLN A 159 -9.94 16.40 3.46
C GLN A 159 -9.33 16.16 2.07
N ASP A 160 -8.04 15.99 2.03
CA ASP A 160 -7.31 15.73 0.78
C ASP A 160 -7.47 14.30 0.25
N PHE A 161 -8.18 13.44 0.98
CA PHE A 161 -8.42 12.04 0.62
C PHE A 161 -9.86 11.62 0.91
N SER A 162 -10.38 10.70 0.11
CA SER A 162 -11.74 10.17 0.23
C SER A 162 -11.82 8.95 1.14
N GLN A 163 -10.75 8.15 1.18
CA GLN A 163 -10.69 6.94 1.99
C GLN A 163 -9.25 6.55 2.33
N VAL A 164 -9.13 5.81 3.43
CA VAL A 164 -7.90 5.14 3.83
C VAL A 164 -8.17 3.65 3.96
N ILE A 165 -7.31 2.82 3.39
CA ILE A 165 -7.37 1.37 3.52
C ILE A 165 -6.19 0.91 4.34
N TYR A 166 -6.45 0.28 5.47
CA TYR A 166 -5.45 -0.33 6.33
C TYR A 166 -5.40 -1.84 6.11
N HIS A 167 -4.21 -2.40 5.95
CA HIS A 167 -3.99 -3.83 6.21
C HIS A 167 -3.79 -4.00 7.70
N VAL A 168 -4.61 -4.79 8.35
CA VAL A 168 -4.67 -4.87 9.82
C VAL A 168 -4.35 -6.28 10.29
N ARG A 169 -3.57 -6.38 11.35
CA ARG A 169 -3.43 -7.59 12.17
C ARG A 169 -4.04 -7.32 13.55
N MET A 170 -4.98 -8.15 13.97
CA MET A 170 -5.66 -8.07 15.26
C MET A 170 -5.37 -9.32 16.08
N ASP A 171 -4.87 -9.11 17.29
CA ASP A 171 -4.76 -10.14 18.32
C ASP A 171 -6.12 -10.20 19.05
N VAL A 172 -6.97 -11.13 18.63
CA VAL A 172 -8.37 -11.18 19.06
C VAL A 172 -8.50 -11.48 20.55
N PRO A 173 -7.79 -12.50 21.13
CA PRO A 173 -7.85 -12.77 22.56
C PRO A 173 -7.35 -11.62 23.44
N ASN A 174 -6.27 -10.95 23.04
CA ASN A 174 -5.61 -9.92 23.84
C ASN A 174 -6.10 -8.50 23.53
N LYS A 175 -7.09 -8.33 22.66
CA LYS A 175 -7.63 -7.01 22.25
C LYS A 175 -6.54 -6.02 21.85
N LYS A 176 -5.66 -6.42 20.94
CA LYS A 176 -4.61 -5.55 20.38
C LYS A 176 -4.72 -5.49 18.87
N VAL A 177 -4.37 -4.36 18.31
CA VAL A 177 -4.39 -4.10 16.88
C VAL A 177 -3.06 -3.54 16.40
N GLN A 178 -2.66 -3.93 15.20
CA GLN A 178 -1.48 -3.44 14.50
C GLN A 178 -1.85 -3.14 13.06
N PRO A 179 -1.79 -1.88 12.61
CA PRO A 179 -1.81 -1.59 11.20
C PRO A 179 -0.49 -2.06 10.59
N LEU A 180 -0.56 -2.93 9.58
CA LEU A 180 0.60 -3.44 8.84
C LEU A 180 0.99 -2.51 7.70
N SER A 181 0.00 -1.95 7.01
CA SER A 181 0.17 -0.90 6.01
C SER A 181 -1.04 0.03 5.97
N MET A 182 -0.87 1.18 5.32
CA MET A 182 -1.90 2.18 5.09
C MET A 182 -1.80 2.66 3.64
N THR A 183 -2.94 2.81 2.98
CA THR A 183 -3.05 3.39 1.63
C THR A 183 -4.14 4.45 1.63
N GLU A 184 -3.79 5.67 1.24
CA GLU A 184 -4.71 6.81 1.11
C GLU A 184 -5.10 6.99 -0.35
N TYR A 185 -6.39 7.20 -0.59
CA TYR A 185 -6.94 7.44 -1.93
C TYR A 185 -7.61 8.81 -1.99
N ASP A 186 -7.41 9.53 -3.09
CA ASP A 186 -8.12 10.77 -3.38
C ASP A 186 -9.59 10.51 -3.80
N PHE A 187 -10.29 11.57 -4.18
CA PHE A 187 -11.69 11.50 -4.60
C PHE A 187 -11.88 10.90 -6.00
N ASP A 188 -10.82 10.79 -6.79
CA ASP A 188 -10.80 10.14 -8.11
C ASP A 188 -10.38 8.66 -8.01
N GLY A 189 -10.12 8.17 -6.79
CA GLY A 189 -9.69 6.80 -6.52
C GLY A 189 -8.21 6.55 -6.79
N LYS A 190 -7.41 7.59 -7.00
CA LYS A 190 -5.95 7.48 -7.15
C LYS A 190 -5.28 7.39 -5.79
N ILE A 191 -4.19 6.66 -5.73
CA ILE A 191 -3.38 6.56 -4.53
C ILE A 191 -2.60 7.87 -4.34
N LYS A 192 -2.79 8.50 -3.18
CA LYS A 192 -2.04 9.68 -2.74
C LYS A 192 -0.81 9.30 -1.92
N ASN A 193 -0.97 8.27 -1.10
CA ASN A 193 0.07 7.84 -0.18
C ASN A 193 -0.06 6.34 0.08
N HIS A 194 1.07 5.67 0.26
CA HIS A 194 1.13 4.29 0.71
C HIS A 194 2.38 4.10 1.55
N GLY A 195 2.25 3.32 2.62
CA GLY A 195 3.39 3.04 3.45
C GLY A 195 3.15 1.93 4.46
N ARG A 196 4.25 1.48 5.06
CA ARG A 196 4.21 0.55 6.17
C ARG A 196 3.52 1.19 7.37
N GLY A 197 2.71 0.41 8.07
CA GLY A 197 2.09 0.79 9.32
C GLY A 197 3.02 0.67 10.53
N SER A 198 2.42 0.59 11.70
CA SER A 198 3.15 0.48 12.97
C SER A 198 3.81 -0.89 13.14
N THR A 199 4.98 -0.92 13.78
CA THR A 199 5.60 -2.15 14.26
C THR A 199 5.02 -2.58 15.62
N GLU A 200 4.35 -1.69 16.31
CA GLU A 200 3.79 -1.92 17.64
C GLU A 200 2.31 -2.30 17.57
N ARG A 201 1.89 -3.07 18.56
CA ARG A 201 0.49 -3.45 18.77
C ARG A 201 -0.12 -2.53 19.82
N ALA A 202 -1.10 -1.74 19.42
CA ALA A 202 -1.85 -0.87 20.31
C ALA A 202 -3.03 -1.63 20.98
N PRO A 203 -3.39 -1.33 22.23
CA PRO A 203 -4.60 -1.86 22.84
C PRO A 203 -5.83 -1.30 22.14
N ILE A 204 -6.87 -2.14 21.99
CA ILE A 204 -8.19 -1.71 21.51
C ILE A 204 -8.96 -1.16 22.68
N LEU A 205 -9.20 0.14 22.67
CA LEU A 205 -9.95 0.82 23.74
C LEU A 205 -11.45 0.56 23.59
N PRO A 206 -12.18 0.38 24.71
CA PRO A 206 -13.64 0.23 24.69
C PRO A 206 -14.33 1.41 24.00
N ASP A 207 -15.46 1.14 23.39
CA ASP A 207 -16.36 2.10 22.73
C ASP A 207 -15.73 2.91 21.59
N THR A 208 -14.60 2.43 21.06
CA THR A 208 -13.98 2.98 19.83
C THR A 208 -14.49 2.25 18.59
N PRO A 209 -14.34 2.84 17.38
CA PRO A 209 -14.62 2.13 16.13
C PRO A 209 -13.88 0.78 16.02
N MET A 210 -12.64 0.72 16.49
CA MET A 210 -11.85 -0.52 16.48
C MET A 210 -12.40 -1.58 17.45
N ASP A 211 -13.05 -1.18 18.54
CA ASP A 211 -13.74 -2.13 19.43
C ASP A 211 -14.98 -2.75 18.74
N GLN A 212 -15.69 -1.99 17.91
CA GLN A 212 -16.78 -2.53 17.09
C GLN A 212 -16.25 -3.57 16.08
N VAL A 213 -15.15 -3.25 15.40
CA VAL A 213 -14.47 -4.20 14.50
C VAL A 213 -14.05 -5.47 15.24
N HIS A 214 -13.48 -5.32 16.44
CA HIS A 214 -13.08 -6.45 17.28
C HIS A 214 -14.27 -7.31 17.69
N ARG A 215 -15.38 -6.70 18.13
CA ARG A 215 -16.60 -7.43 18.53
C ARG A 215 -17.17 -8.24 17.36
N TYR A 216 -17.18 -7.67 16.15
CA TYR A 216 -17.60 -8.39 14.95
C TYR A 216 -16.70 -9.60 14.69
N ILE A 217 -15.38 -9.42 14.62
CA ILE A 217 -14.44 -10.51 14.34
C ILE A 217 -14.51 -11.60 15.41
N LYS A 218 -14.56 -11.21 16.69
CA LYS A 218 -14.72 -12.15 17.79
C LYS A 218 -16.01 -12.96 17.66
N GLY A 219 -17.12 -12.32 17.30
CA GLY A 219 -18.39 -12.99 17.05
C GLY A 219 -18.32 -14.02 15.91
N GLU A 220 -17.60 -13.72 14.84
CA GLU A 220 -17.37 -14.65 13.73
C GLU A 220 -16.51 -15.85 14.14
N VAL A 221 -15.49 -15.62 14.99
CA VAL A 221 -14.61 -16.67 15.54
C VAL A 221 -15.40 -17.56 16.52
N ASP A 222 -16.12 -16.97 17.47
CA ASP A 222 -16.91 -17.70 18.48
C ASP A 222 -18.02 -18.53 17.82
N ALA A 223 -18.56 -18.07 16.69
CA ALA A 223 -19.55 -18.81 15.91
C ALA A 223 -18.95 -19.87 14.96
N GLY A 224 -17.61 -20.03 14.95
CA GLY A 224 -16.90 -21.00 14.10
C GLY A 224 -16.92 -20.68 12.60
N ARG A 225 -17.29 -19.45 12.20
CA ARG A 225 -17.30 -19.02 10.79
C ARG A 225 -15.92 -18.59 10.29
N LEU A 226 -15.01 -18.25 11.21
CA LEU A 226 -13.58 -18.02 10.93
C LEU A 226 -12.77 -19.12 11.63
N LYS A 227 -11.94 -19.82 10.88
CA LYS A 227 -11.07 -20.91 11.36
C LYS A 227 -9.61 -20.63 11.01
#